data_f878e6d15edb12319136d7ce2ed2b2e5
#
_entry.id   f878e6d15edb12319136d7ce2ed2b2e5
#
_cell.length_a   1.000
_cell.length_b   1.000
_cell.length_c   1.000
_cell.angle_alpha   90.00
_cell.angle_beta   90.00
_cell.angle_gamma   90.00
#
_symmetry.space_group_name_H-M   'P 1'
#
loop_
_entity.id
_entity.type
_entity.pdbx_description
1 polymer ?
#
loop_
_entity_poly.entity_id
_entity_poly.type
_entity_poly.pdbx_seq_one_letter_code
_entity_poly.pdbx_strand_id
1 'polypeptide(L)'
;MANVNNITSTNPGKNGVLFRAPLNTALPEDTMSELDPAFADLGIVGEDGLTQAITRDTEDKKSYGGDIVYTLQTDYGQELTATLYESANIDVLKTVFGDDNVQETSEGFKVLHNKKKLPRSVFVAEHLTDQGTKRQVIPIGQVVNLGDIQNTHQDIVMYEVTTKCFPDADGNVMYEYYSISTADGEVAQFGITTAVIAPATQGKAYTATLQASGGDGNYKFTAVGSLPAGLTLAENGKLSGTPTGSGEESFTVRVADGAGATAQRTLTLKINPTES
;
A
#
# COMPACT_ATOMS: atom_id res chain seq x y z
N MET A 1 -3.25 -28.11 8.64
CA MET A 1 -3.85 -28.54 7.36
C MET A 1 -3.58 -27.44 6.34
N ALA A 2 -3.27 -27.80 5.10
CA ALA A 2 -3.16 -26.79 4.03
C ALA A 2 -4.53 -26.11 3.83
N ASN A 3 -4.53 -24.79 3.68
CA ASN A 3 -5.74 -24.01 3.47
C ASN A 3 -5.67 -23.39 2.07
N VAL A 4 -6.53 -23.82 1.17
CA VAL A 4 -6.61 -23.32 -0.21
C VAL A 4 -6.95 -21.83 -0.27
N ASN A 5 -7.60 -21.29 0.77
CA ASN A 5 -7.91 -19.87 0.86
C ASN A 5 -6.65 -18.99 1.08
N ASN A 6 -5.48 -19.61 1.31
CA ASN A 6 -4.22 -18.87 1.39
C ASN A 6 -3.46 -18.83 0.04
N ILE A 7 -4.07 -19.36 -1.03
CA ILE A 7 -3.54 -19.28 -2.38
C ILE A 7 -4.14 -18.03 -3.03
N THR A 8 -3.28 -17.15 -3.56
CA THR A 8 -3.71 -15.91 -4.20
C THR A 8 -3.23 -15.86 -5.65
N SER A 9 -4.09 -15.36 -6.53
CA SER A 9 -3.72 -14.87 -7.85
C SER A 9 -3.61 -13.35 -7.83
N THR A 10 -2.88 -12.76 -8.76
CA THR A 10 -2.74 -11.30 -8.85
C THR A 10 -3.28 -10.79 -10.19
N ASN A 11 -3.95 -9.64 -10.13
CA ASN A 11 -4.42 -8.89 -11.28
C ASN A 11 -3.87 -7.45 -11.20
N PRO A 12 -3.88 -6.69 -12.30
CA PRO A 12 -3.50 -5.28 -12.29
C PRO A 12 -4.31 -4.48 -11.27
N GLY A 13 -3.66 -3.52 -10.61
CA GLY A 13 -4.33 -2.53 -9.76
C GLY A 13 -5.36 -1.69 -10.55
N LYS A 14 -6.37 -1.14 -9.88
CA LYS A 14 -7.42 -0.33 -10.53
C LYS A 14 -6.89 0.98 -11.11
N ASN A 15 -5.84 1.54 -10.50
CA ASN A 15 -5.32 2.87 -10.83
C ASN A 15 -3.94 2.80 -11.51
N GLY A 16 -3.53 1.65 -12.00
CA GLY A 16 -2.21 1.38 -12.53
C GLY A 16 -1.56 0.20 -11.81
N VAL A 17 -0.39 -0.23 -12.29
CA VAL A 17 0.33 -1.39 -11.76
C VAL A 17 1.66 -1.00 -11.17
N LEU A 18 2.42 -0.14 -11.86
CA LEU A 18 3.77 0.24 -11.47
C LEU A 18 3.91 1.77 -11.51
N PHE A 19 4.38 2.32 -10.40
CA PHE A 19 4.56 3.75 -10.21
C PHE A 19 6.02 4.04 -9.85
N ARG A 20 6.51 5.21 -10.27
CA ARG A 20 7.84 5.71 -9.94
C ARG A 20 7.76 7.12 -9.37
N ALA A 21 8.56 7.41 -8.34
CA ALA A 21 8.73 8.74 -7.79
C ALA A 21 10.21 9.06 -7.53
N PRO A 22 10.59 10.34 -7.41
CA PRO A 22 11.93 10.74 -6.97
C PRO A 22 12.29 10.15 -5.61
N LEU A 23 13.59 9.98 -5.31
CA LEU A 23 14.02 9.61 -3.95
C LEU A 23 13.50 10.60 -2.91
N ASN A 24 13.24 10.08 -1.71
CA ASN A 24 12.69 10.80 -0.56
C ASN A 24 11.23 11.24 -0.71
N THR A 25 10.51 10.77 -1.73
CA THR A 25 9.04 10.83 -1.73
C THR A 25 8.49 10.00 -0.58
N ALA A 26 7.43 10.48 0.07
CA ALA A 26 6.78 9.78 1.17
C ALA A 26 6.32 8.37 0.72
N LEU A 27 6.72 7.36 1.49
CA LEU A 27 6.37 5.97 1.19
C LEU A 27 4.97 5.66 1.70
N PRO A 28 4.15 4.93 0.93
CA PRO A 28 2.91 4.40 1.47
C PRO A 28 3.21 3.29 2.50
N GLU A 29 2.45 3.27 3.59
CA GLU A 29 2.63 2.33 4.71
C GLU A 29 1.51 1.29 4.79
N ASP A 30 0.60 1.27 3.82
CA ASP A 30 -0.51 0.33 3.70
C ASP A 30 -0.93 0.13 2.24
N THR A 31 -1.98 -0.66 2.01
CA THR A 31 -2.53 -0.93 0.67
C THR A 31 -3.61 0.05 0.24
N MET A 32 -4.05 0.97 1.10
CA MET A 32 -5.26 1.79 0.90
C MET A 32 -4.98 3.28 0.81
N SER A 33 -3.89 3.77 1.42
CA SER A 33 -3.51 5.18 1.36
C SER A 33 -3.25 5.61 -0.08
N GLU A 34 -3.69 6.80 -0.44
CA GLU A 34 -3.37 7.41 -1.72
C GLU A 34 -1.86 7.59 -1.84
N LEU A 35 -1.34 7.35 -3.03
CA LEU A 35 0.07 7.60 -3.32
C LEU A 35 0.33 9.11 -3.30
N ASP A 36 1.54 9.50 -2.88
CA ASP A 36 1.99 10.88 -3.00
C ASP A 36 1.86 11.35 -4.46
N PRO A 37 1.40 12.57 -4.73
CA PRO A 37 1.26 13.11 -6.10
C PRO A 37 2.54 13.09 -6.95
N ALA A 38 3.71 12.91 -6.34
CA ALA A 38 4.97 12.75 -7.04
C ALA A 38 5.13 11.37 -7.73
N PHE A 39 4.27 10.39 -7.41
CA PHE A 39 4.28 9.11 -8.10
C PHE A 39 3.66 9.22 -9.48
N ALA A 40 4.47 9.01 -10.50
CA ALA A 40 4.04 8.91 -11.89
C ALA A 40 3.67 7.46 -12.22
N ASP A 41 2.53 7.27 -12.89
CA ASP A 41 2.08 5.99 -13.40
C ASP A 41 2.90 5.60 -14.65
N LEU A 42 3.48 4.41 -14.64
CA LEU A 42 4.24 3.88 -15.77
C LEU A 42 3.35 3.16 -16.81
N GLY A 43 2.04 3.31 -16.68
CA GLY A 43 1.07 2.83 -17.65
C GLY A 43 0.87 1.32 -17.67
N ILE A 44 0.60 0.78 -18.85
CA ILE A 44 0.25 -0.62 -19.03
C ILE A 44 1.51 -1.50 -18.91
N VAL A 45 1.44 -2.47 -18.00
CA VAL A 45 2.43 -3.54 -17.85
C VAL A 45 2.01 -4.74 -18.68
N GLY A 46 2.97 -5.40 -19.32
CA GLY A 46 2.77 -6.56 -20.18
C GLY A 46 2.12 -7.75 -19.48
N GLU A 47 1.69 -8.72 -20.26
CA GLU A 47 0.93 -9.90 -19.81
C GLU A 47 1.68 -10.79 -18.80
N ASP A 48 3.01 -10.77 -18.82
CA ASP A 48 3.86 -11.48 -17.84
C ASP A 48 3.84 -10.80 -16.46
N GLY A 49 3.25 -9.61 -16.33
CA GLY A 49 3.13 -8.86 -15.08
C GLY A 49 4.48 -8.40 -14.54
N LEU A 50 4.65 -8.59 -13.23
CA LEU A 50 5.85 -8.21 -12.50
C LEU A 50 6.55 -9.46 -11.97
N THR A 51 7.83 -9.62 -12.32
CA THR A 51 8.66 -10.73 -11.82
C THR A 51 9.61 -10.23 -10.76
N GLN A 52 9.52 -10.80 -9.56
CA GLN A 52 10.41 -10.52 -8.43
C GLN A 52 11.44 -11.64 -8.30
N ALA A 53 12.72 -11.32 -8.44
CA ALA A 53 13.83 -12.23 -8.25
C ALA A 53 14.55 -11.91 -6.93
N ILE A 54 14.78 -12.94 -6.10
CA ILE A 54 15.53 -12.84 -4.85
C ILE A 54 16.72 -13.78 -4.94
N THR A 55 17.93 -13.23 -4.78
CA THR A 55 19.19 -13.98 -4.78
C THR A 55 19.75 -14.01 -3.35
N ARG A 56 20.20 -15.20 -2.93
CA ARG A 56 20.93 -15.41 -1.66
C ARG A 56 22.11 -16.31 -1.96
N ASP A 57 23.30 -15.74 -2.05
CA ASP A 57 24.51 -16.49 -2.27
C ASP A 57 25.13 -16.92 -0.95
N THR A 58 25.64 -18.14 -0.92
CA THR A 58 26.25 -18.73 0.27
C THR A 58 27.59 -19.38 -0.06
N GLU A 59 28.51 -19.35 0.87
CA GLU A 59 29.82 -20.03 0.78
C GLU A 59 29.99 -20.95 1.99
N ASP A 60 30.28 -22.22 1.72
CA ASP A 60 30.54 -23.22 2.76
C ASP A 60 32.00 -23.23 3.18
N LYS A 61 32.23 -23.16 4.48
CA LYS A 61 33.55 -23.39 5.08
C LYS A 61 33.65 -24.84 5.56
N LYS A 62 34.71 -25.53 5.12
CA LYS A 62 34.91 -26.93 5.43
C LYS A 62 36.01 -27.13 6.47
N SER A 63 35.87 -28.18 7.28
CA SER A 63 36.91 -28.69 8.17
C SER A 63 38.06 -29.30 7.38
N TYR A 64 39.21 -29.58 8.05
CA TYR A 64 40.33 -30.31 7.45
C TYR A 64 39.91 -31.68 6.94
N GLY A 65 38.90 -32.31 7.54
CA GLY A 65 38.33 -33.60 7.10
C GLY A 65 37.36 -33.50 5.91
N GLY A 66 37.00 -32.29 5.46
CA GLY A 66 36.13 -32.02 4.32
C GLY A 66 34.66 -31.80 4.65
N ASP A 67 34.28 -31.92 5.92
CA ASP A 67 32.89 -31.65 6.36
C ASP A 67 32.58 -30.15 6.40
N ILE A 68 31.36 -29.78 5.97
CA ILE A 68 30.88 -28.41 6.07
C ILE A 68 30.67 -28.08 7.55
N VAL A 69 31.39 -27.08 8.05
CA VAL A 69 31.31 -26.62 9.46
C VAL A 69 30.62 -25.29 9.63
N TYR A 70 30.48 -24.51 8.55
CA TYR A 70 29.79 -23.21 8.58
C TYR A 70 29.38 -22.78 7.17
N THR A 71 28.21 -22.18 7.03
CA THR A 71 27.72 -21.58 5.80
C THR A 71 27.59 -20.07 5.97
N LEU A 72 28.34 -19.30 5.19
CA LEU A 72 28.30 -17.84 5.15
C LEU A 72 27.29 -17.40 4.08
N GLN A 73 26.40 -16.47 4.39
CA GLN A 73 25.69 -15.73 3.35
C GLN A 73 26.64 -14.63 2.82
N THR A 74 26.99 -14.70 1.55
CA THR A 74 27.98 -13.80 0.91
C THR A 74 27.30 -12.65 0.16
N ASP A 75 26.10 -12.85 -0.35
CA ASP A 75 25.31 -11.79 -1.02
C ASP A 75 23.81 -11.96 -0.79
N TYR A 76 23.11 -10.85 -0.91
CA TYR A 76 21.65 -10.76 -0.97
C TYR A 76 21.26 -9.71 -2.02
N GLY A 77 20.52 -10.13 -3.01
CA GLY A 77 20.01 -9.26 -4.07
C GLY A 77 18.52 -9.43 -4.26
N GLN A 78 17.86 -8.35 -4.61
CA GLN A 78 16.46 -8.37 -5.03
C GLN A 78 16.27 -7.46 -6.23
N GLU A 79 15.55 -7.97 -7.21
CA GLU A 79 15.25 -7.28 -8.46
C GLU A 79 13.77 -7.43 -8.81
N LEU A 80 13.22 -6.40 -9.44
CA LEU A 80 11.87 -6.40 -10.00
C LEU A 80 11.97 -6.14 -11.50
N THR A 81 11.42 -7.05 -12.30
CA THR A 81 11.37 -6.92 -13.77
C THR A 81 9.93 -6.69 -14.20
N ALA A 82 9.74 -5.76 -15.14
CA ALA A 82 8.45 -5.44 -15.75
C ALA A 82 8.64 -5.08 -17.22
N THR A 83 7.65 -5.41 -18.06
CA THR A 83 7.58 -4.95 -19.46
C THR A 83 6.57 -3.83 -19.58
N LEU A 84 7.03 -2.63 -19.98
CA LEU A 84 6.21 -1.43 -20.10
C LEU A 84 5.77 -1.25 -21.56
N TYR A 85 4.46 -1.19 -21.80
CA TYR A 85 3.88 -1.13 -23.15
C TYR A 85 3.69 0.27 -23.68
N GLU A 86 3.61 1.28 -22.81
CA GLU A 86 3.39 2.66 -23.22
C GLU A 86 4.68 3.36 -23.68
N SER A 87 5.20 2.97 -24.80
CA SER A 87 6.48 3.46 -25.33
C SER A 87 6.52 4.97 -25.64
N ALA A 88 5.38 5.63 -25.73
CA ALA A 88 5.25 7.07 -25.91
C ALA A 88 4.88 7.83 -24.61
N ASN A 89 4.78 7.15 -23.49
CA ASN A 89 4.55 7.78 -22.17
C ASN A 89 5.86 8.42 -21.69
N ILE A 90 5.81 9.72 -21.36
CA ILE A 90 7.00 10.49 -20.95
C ILE A 90 7.65 9.93 -19.68
N ASP A 91 6.85 9.44 -18.73
CA ASP A 91 7.35 8.92 -17.46
C ASP A 91 7.98 7.54 -17.64
N VAL A 92 7.48 6.74 -18.58
CA VAL A 92 8.14 5.51 -19.04
C VAL A 92 9.49 5.86 -19.67
N LEU A 93 9.53 6.81 -20.61
CA LEU A 93 10.78 7.23 -21.27
C LEU A 93 11.81 7.76 -20.25
N LYS A 94 11.38 8.58 -19.29
CA LYS A 94 12.23 9.08 -18.20
C LYS A 94 12.74 7.94 -17.31
N THR A 95 11.94 6.93 -17.07
CA THR A 95 12.34 5.75 -16.29
C THR A 95 13.39 4.92 -17.02
N VAL A 96 13.21 4.72 -18.32
CA VAL A 96 14.08 3.89 -19.18
C VAL A 96 15.39 4.58 -19.52
N PHE A 97 15.34 5.86 -19.88
CA PHE A 97 16.50 6.61 -20.40
C PHE A 97 17.08 7.64 -19.44
N GLY A 98 16.36 7.96 -18.36
CA GLY A 98 16.74 8.96 -17.35
C GLY A 98 16.06 10.31 -17.57
N ASP A 99 15.73 10.98 -16.49
CA ASP A 99 14.95 12.23 -16.49
C ASP A 99 15.62 13.33 -17.33
N ASP A 100 16.94 13.50 -17.23
CA ASP A 100 17.71 14.50 -17.99
C ASP A 100 17.79 14.21 -19.50
N ASN A 101 17.51 12.98 -19.88
CA ASN A 101 17.70 12.51 -21.27
C ASN A 101 16.42 12.57 -22.09
N VAL A 102 15.29 12.88 -21.47
CA VAL A 102 13.99 13.04 -22.13
C VAL A 102 13.60 14.51 -22.11
N GLN A 103 13.59 15.13 -23.28
CA GLN A 103 13.29 16.54 -23.46
C GLN A 103 11.98 16.69 -24.21
N GLU A 104 11.06 17.45 -23.64
CA GLU A 104 9.83 17.83 -24.33
C GLU A 104 10.14 18.87 -25.41
N THR A 105 9.51 18.72 -26.56
CA THR A 105 9.62 19.64 -27.71
C THR A 105 8.23 20.07 -28.13
N SER A 106 8.14 21.06 -29.04
CA SER A 106 6.84 21.50 -29.59
C SER A 106 6.10 20.42 -30.38
N GLU A 107 6.80 19.35 -30.80
CA GLU A 107 6.26 18.29 -31.65
C GLU A 107 6.26 16.92 -30.99
N GLY A 108 6.64 16.82 -29.69
CA GLY A 108 6.72 15.56 -28.95
C GLY A 108 7.93 15.50 -28.03
N PHE A 109 8.70 14.42 -28.07
CA PHE A 109 9.84 14.19 -27.20
C PHE A 109 11.12 13.94 -27.96
N LYS A 110 12.24 14.40 -27.41
CA LYS A 110 13.57 14.05 -27.85
C LYS A 110 14.24 13.22 -26.77
N VAL A 111 14.67 12.01 -27.11
CA VAL A 111 15.36 11.10 -26.19
C VAL A 111 16.84 11.04 -26.53
N LEU A 112 17.69 11.25 -25.54
CA LEU A 112 19.15 11.21 -25.67
C LEU A 112 19.67 9.89 -25.11
N HIS A 113 20.34 9.10 -25.93
CA HIS A 113 21.02 7.87 -25.50
C HIS A 113 22.47 8.18 -25.14
N ASN A 114 22.84 7.90 -23.89
CA ASN A 114 24.21 8.09 -23.41
C ASN A 114 24.54 7.10 -22.28
N LYS A 115 25.77 7.11 -21.81
CA LYS A 115 26.28 6.20 -20.77
C LYS A 115 26.05 6.69 -19.34
N LYS A 116 25.26 7.75 -19.11
CA LYS A 116 24.96 8.22 -17.76
C LYS A 116 24.22 7.13 -16.99
N LYS A 117 24.62 6.95 -15.74
CA LYS A 117 23.92 6.05 -14.83
C LYS A 117 22.53 6.60 -14.52
N LEU A 118 21.53 5.75 -14.59
CA LEU A 118 20.15 6.12 -14.24
C LEU A 118 20.02 6.48 -12.75
N PRO A 119 19.17 7.44 -12.40
CA PRO A 119 18.97 7.84 -11.02
C PRO A 119 18.32 6.71 -10.20
N ARG A 120 18.53 6.75 -8.90
CA ARG A 120 17.74 5.98 -7.96
C ARG A 120 16.39 6.66 -7.76
N SER A 121 15.35 5.86 -7.60
CA SER A 121 13.97 6.31 -7.46
C SER A 121 13.23 5.42 -6.47
N VAL A 122 12.07 5.87 -6.01
CA VAL A 122 11.12 5.03 -5.30
C VAL A 122 10.23 4.36 -6.35
N PHE A 123 9.91 3.07 -6.14
CA PHE A 123 8.92 2.38 -6.97
C PHE A 123 7.83 1.77 -6.09
N VAL A 124 6.61 1.79 -6.59
CA VAL A 124 5.46 1.15 -5.96
C VAL A 124 4.76 0.30 -7.00
N ALA A 125 4.48 -0.96 -6.64
CA ALA A 125 3.65 -1.83 -7.46
C ALA A 125 2.35 -2.17 -6.73
N GLU A 126 1.22 -2.09 -7.44
CA GLU A 126 -0.11 -2.36 -6.91
C GLU A 126 -0.76 -3.53 -7.64
N HIS A 127 -1.29 -4.46 -6.86
CA HIS A 127 -1.96 -5.64 -7.37
C HIS A 127 -3.31 -5.82 -6.69
N LEU A 128 -4.31 -6.20 -7.46
CA LEU A 128 -5.51 -6.82 -6.93
C LEU A 128 -5.25 -8.32 -6.77
N THR A 129 -5.68 -8.88 -5.66
CA THR A 129 -5.70 -10.33 -5.47
C THR A 129 -7.14 -10.80 -5.36
N ASP A 130 -7.37 -12.08 -5.52
CA ASP A 130 -8.69 -12.69 -5.28
C ASP A 130 -9.15 -12.58 -3.82
N GLN A 131 -8.27 -12.16 -2.92
CA GLN A 131 -8.56 -11.99 -1.49
C GLN A 131 -8.39 -10.55 -0.98
N GLY A 132 -8.08 -9.59 -1.85
CA GLY A 132 -7.88 -8.20 -1.45
C GLY A 132 -6.89 -7.46 -2.33
N THR A 133 -5.97 -6.73 -1.73
CA THR A 133 -4.93 -5.97 -2.44
C THR A 133 -3.55 -6.29 -1.88
N LYS A 134 -2.56 -6.22 -2.76
CA LYS A 134 -1.14 -6.30 -2.41
C LYS A 134 -0.45 -5.05 -2.95
N ARG A 135 0.35 -4.39 -2.13
CA ARG A 135 1.23 -3.29 -2.52
C ARG A 135 2.67 -3.64 -2.18
N GLN A 136 3.56 -3.47 -3.16
CA GLN A 136 5.00 -3.62 -2.98
C GLN A 136 5.64 -2.24 -3.09
N VAL A 137 6.48 -1.88 -2.13
CA VAL A 137 7.17 -0.59 -2.07
C VAL A 137 8.66 -0.83 -2.06
N ILE A 138 9.35 -0.29 -3.07
CA ILE A 138 10.81 -0.31 -3.19
C ILE A 138 11.31 1.08 -2.81
N PRO A 139 11.84 1.26 -1.58
CA PRO A 139 12.25 2.58 -1.09
C PRO A 139 13.42 3.17 -1.89
N ILE A 140 14.31 2.32 -2.38
CA ILE A 140 15.46 2.71 -3.20
C ILE A 140 15.61 1.70 -4.33
N GLY A 141 15.07 2.01 -5.51
CA GLY A 141 15.21 1.22 -6.72
C GLY A 141 16.08 1.93 -7.76
N GLN A 142 16.72 1.18 -8.63
CA GLN A 142 17.44 1.71 -9.78
C GLN A 142 17.26 0.76 -10.96
N VAL A 143 16.83 1.28 -12.10
CA VAL A 143 16.83 0.51 -13.34
C VAL A 143 18.29 0.23 -13.73
N VAL A 144 18.63 -1.04 -13.82
CA VAL A 144 20.00 -1.52 -14.07
C VAL A 144 20.12 -2.24 -15.41
N ASN A 145 19.01 -2.75 -15.95
CA ASN A 145 18.98 -3.42 -17.24
C ASN A 145 17.75 -3.00 -18.03
N LEU A 146 17.92 -2.95 -19.34
CA LEU A 146 16.89 -2.74 -20.33
C LEU A 146 17.01 -3.86 -21.35
N GLY A 147 15.90 -4.56 -21.60
CA GLY A 147 15.82 -5.58 -22.66
C GLY A 147 15.97 -4.99 -24.07
N ASP A 148 16.00 -5.85 -25.06
CA ASP A 148 16.09 -5.45 -26.46
C ASP A 148 14.83 -4.69 -26.90
N ILE A 149 15.01 -3.52 -27.48
CA ILE A 149 13.94 -2.71 -28.05
C ILE A 149 13.74 -3.13 -29.51
N GLN A 150 12.57 -3.69 -29.80
CA GLN A 150 12.24 -4.13 -31.16
C GLN A 150 11.28 -3.14 -31.83
N ASN A 151 11.65 -2.67 -33.02
CA ASN A 151 10.81 -1.82 -33.87
C ASN A 151 10.39 -2.63 -35.09
N THR A 152 9.27 -3.34 -34.99
CA THR A 152 8.72 -4.18 -36.05
C THR A 152 7.31 -3.73 -36.40
N HIS A 153 6.82 -4.10 -37.60
CA HIS A 153 5.42 -3.82 -37.97
C HIS A 153 4.45 -4.89 -37.46
N GLN A 154 4.96 -5.96 -36.80
CA GLN A 154 4.16 -7.09 -36.36
C GLN A 154 3.95 -7.09 -34.84
N ASP A 155 4.61 -6.17 -34.11
CA ASP A 155 4.54 -6.09 -32.65
C ASP A 155 4.63 -4.66 -32.17
N ILE A 156 4.21 -4.42 -30.93
CA ILE A 156 4.30 -3.10 -30.28
C ILE A 156 5.75 -2.84 -29.82
N VAL A 157 6.12 -1.57 -29.73
CA VAL A 157 7.36 -1.17 -29.07
C VAL A 157 7.14 -1.23 -27.57
N MET A 158 7.97 -1.97 -26.84
CA MET A 158 7.89 -2.16 -25.41
C MET A 158 9.27 -2.06 -24.76
N TYR A 159 9.31 -1.83 -23.45
CA TYR A 159 10.53 -1.73 -22.67
C TYR A 159 10.49 -2.73 -21.51
N GLU A 160 11.30 -3.77 -21.59
CA GLU A 160 11.54 -4.65 -20.45
C GLU A 160 12.60 -4.02 -19.55
N VAL A 161 12.22 -3.65 -18.34
CA VAL A 161 13.10 -2.99 -17.36
C VAL A 161 13.34 -3.88 -16.16
N THR A 162 14.59 -3.99 -15.73
CA THR A 162 14.94 -4.63 -14.46
C THR A 162 15.40 -3.57 -13.48
N THR A 163 14.66 -3.46 -12.38
CA THR A 163 14.93 -2.56 -11.28
C THR A 163 15.61 -3.31 -10.13
N LYS A 164 16.84 -2.95 -9.80
CA LYS A 164 17.55 -3.47 -8.64
C LYS A 164 17.12 -2.71 -7.40
N CYS A 165 16.81 -3.45 -6.34
CA CYS A 165 16.42 -2.91 -5.05
C CYS A 165 17.64 -2.73 -4.15
N PHE A 166 17.75 -1.59 -3.48
CA PHE A 166 18.81 -1.26 -2.54
C PHE A 166 18.24 -1.10 -1.13
N PRO A 167 19.01 -1.40 -0.09
CA PRO A 167 18.54 -1.24 1.27
C PRO A 167 18.34 0.24 1.62
N ASP A 168 17.31 0.52 2.37
CA ASP A 168 17.07 1.79 3.06
C ASP A 168 17.90 1.91 4.36
N ALA A 169 17.58 2.90 5.20
CA ALA A 169 18.28 3.12 6.46
C ALA A 169 18.09 1.99 7.48
N ASP A 170 16.99 1.24 7.38
CA ASP A 170 16.65 0.12 8.25
C ASP A 170 17.13 -1.23 7.69
N GLY A 171 17.77 -1.21 6.50
CA GLY A 171 18.28 -2.39 5.82
C GLY A 171 17.25 -3.14 4.98
N ASN A 172 16.04 -2.60 4.81
CA ASN A 172 14.99 -3.22 4.01
C ASN A 172 15.11 -2.80 2.54
N VAL A 173 14.97 -3.76 1.63
CA VAL A 173 15.05 -3.51 0.18
C VAL A 173 13.65 -3.38 -0.46
N MET A 174 12.63 -3.93 0.19
CA MET A 174 11.25 -3.88 -0.25
C MET A 174 10.32 -4.09 0.95
N TYR A 175 9.19 -3.40 0.93
CA TYR A 175 8.07 -3.62 1.84
C TYR A 175 6.90 -4.21 1.05
N GLU A 176 6.23 -5.21 1.60
CA GLU A 176 5.03 -5.78 1.03
C GLU A 176 3.87 -5.65 2.02
N TYR A 177 2.83 -4.96 1.59
CA TYR A 177 1.60 -4.80 2.35
C TYR A 177 0.51 -5.65 1.72
N TYR A 178 -0.27 -6.31 2.55
CA TYR A 178 -1.40 -7.12 2.15
C TYR A 178 -2.65 -6.64 2.88
N SER A 179 -3.74 -6.40 2.16
CA SER A 179 -5.06 -6.37 2.75
C SER A 179 -5.81 -7.62 2.32
N ILE A 180 -6.37 -8.34 3.27
CA ILE A 180 -7.11 -9.57 3.02
C ILE A 180 -8.59 -9.23 3.17
N SER A 181 -9.38 -9.53 2.12
CA SER A 181 -10.84 -9.40 2.15
C SER A 181 -11.43 -10.43 3.11
N THR A 182 -12.41 -10.02 3.89
CA THR A 182 -13.27 -10.97 4.60
C THR A 182 -14.17 -11.72 3.62
N ALA A 183 -14.76 -12.84 4.03
CA ALA A 183 -15.51 -13.79 3.21
C ALA A 183 -16.64 -13.20 2.32
N ASP A 184 -16.98 -11.91 2.48
CA ASP A 184 -18.02 -11.20 1.72
C ASP A 184 -17.46 -10.32 0.57
N GLY A 185 -16.17 -10.42 0.22
CA GLY A 185 -15.56 -9.70 -0.91
C GLY A 185 -15.31 -8.20 -0.70
N GLU A 186 -15.60 -7.66 0.46
CA GLU A 186 -15.16 -6.31 0.82
C GLU A 186 -13.76 -6.37 1.42
N VAL A 187 -12.87 -5.52 0.92
CA VAL A 187 -11.57 -5.28 1.55
C VAL A 187 -11.84 -4.82 2.97
N ALA A 188 -11.32 -5.55 3.95
CA ALA A 188 -11.44 -5.15 5.35
C ALA A 188 -10.60 -3.88 5.60
N GLN A 189 -11.09 -2.74 5.12
CA GLN A 189 -10.49 -1.45 5.40
C GLN A 189 -10.48 -1.25 6.91
N PHE A 190 -9.29 -0.97 7.47
CA PHE A 190 -9.23 -0.62 8.89
C PHE A 190 -10.07 0.60 9.15
N GLY A 191 -11.04 0.47 10.00
CA GLY A 191 -11.92 1.58 10.32
C GLY A 191 -13.14 1.21 11.16
N ILE A 192 -13.88 2.26 11.55
CA ILE A 192 -15.11 2.12 12.31
C ILE A 192 -16.24 1.74 11.33
N THR A 193 -16.79 0.53 11.50
CA THR A 193 -17.89 0.01 10.65
C THR A 193 -19.26 0.52 11.06
N THR A 194 -19.44 0.92 12.33
CA THR A 194 -20.70 1.50 12.81
C THR A 194 -20.98 2.81 12.06
N ALA A 195 -21.99 2.77 11.18
CA ALA A 195 -22.42 3.94 10.40
C ALA A 195 -23.50 4.75 11.09
N VAL A 196 -24.39 4.08 11.81
CA VAL A 196 -25.56 4.67 12.48
C VAL A 196 -25.66 4.09 13.88
N ILE A 197 -26.01 4.91 14.85
CA ILE A 197 -26.31 4.51 16.22
C ILE A 197 -27.78 4.79 16.52
N ALA A 198 -28.38 3.96 17.38
CA ALA A 198 -29.78 4.11 17.75
C ALA A 198 -30.02 5.46 18.46
N PRO A 199 -31.18 6.09 18.27
CA PRO A 199 -31.49 7.34 18.94
C PRO A 199 -31.58 7.14 20.47
N ALA A 200 -31.14 8.15 21.21
CA ALA A 200 -31.26 8.24 22.66
C ALA A 200 -32.52 9.01 23.09
N THR A 201 -32.84 8.96 24.37
CA THR A 201 -33.86 9.83 24.99
C THR A 201 -33.20 10.61 26.13
N GLN A 202 -33.42 11.91 26.16
CA GLN A 202 -32.92 12.78 27.22
C GLN A 202 -33.32 12.27 28.61
N GLY A 203 -32.37 12.23 29.55
CA GLY A 203 -32.61 11.76 30.92
C GLY A 203 -32.77 10.24 31.10
N LYS A 204 -32.71 9.44 30.02
CA LYS A 204 -32.77 7.97 30.11
C LYS A 204 -31.39 7.35 29.85
N ALA A 205 -31.12 6.24 30.52
CA ALA A 205 -29.88 5.51 30.32
C ALA A 205 -29.77 5.04 28.86
N TYR A 206 -28.61 5.27 28.24
CA TYR A 206 -28.29 4.92 26.87
C TYR A 206 -27.06 4.03 26.80
N THR A 207 -27.05 3.09 25.89
CA THR A 207 -25.87 2.30 25.54
C THR A 207 -25.87 1.95 24.05
N ALA A 208 -24.71 2.09 23.42
CA ALA A 208 -24.44 1.59 22.07
C ALA A 208 -23.03 1.03 22.03
N THR A 209 -22.75 0.13 21.10
CA THR A 209 -21.41 -0.44 20.90
C THR A 209 -20.94 -0.10 19.51
N LEU A 210 -19.82 0.58 19.42
CA LEU A 210 -19.14 0.87 18.16
C LEU A 210 -18.31 -0.34 17.76
N GLN A 211 -18.28 -0.61 16.46
CA GLN A 211 -17.55 -1.73 15.88
C GLN A 211 -16.51 -1.19 14.89
N ALA A 212 -15.41 -1.90 14.75
CA ALA A 212 -14.37 -1.67 13.77
C ALA A 212 -14.04 -2.98 13.05
N SER A 213 -13.41 -2.87 11.87
CA SER A 213 -12.92 -4.01 11.10
C SER A 213 -11.54 -3.69 10.51
N GLY A 214 -10.85 -4.72 10.06
CA GLY A 214 -9.49 -4.61 9.51
C GLY A 214 -8.42 -4.47 10.60
N GLY A 215 -7.17 -4.23 10.20
CA GLY A 215 -6.04 -4.18 11.11
C GLY A 215 -5.76 -5.50 11.81
N ASP A 216 -5.14 -5.46 12.99
CA ASP A 216 -4.77 -6.64 13.79
C ASP A 216 -5.89 -7.19 14.70
N GLY A 217 -7.07 -6.55 14.72
CA GLY A 217 -8.22 -6.96 15.52
C GLY A 217 -8.21 -6.47 16.98
N ASN A 218 -7.15 -5.84 17.45
CA ASN A 218 -7.03 -5.31 18.82
C ASN A 218 -7.42 -3.85 18.87
N TYR A 219 -8.69 -3.55 18.92
CA TYR A 219 -9.20 -2.19 18.77
C TYR A 219 -9.25 -1.42 20.08
N LYS A 220 -8.77 -0.16 20.04
CA LYS A 220 -8.97 0.84 21.08
C LYS A 220 -9.68 2.07 20.53
N PHE A 221 -10.85 2.36 21.11
CA PHE A 221 -11.67 3.51 20.73
C PHE A 221 -11.38 4.70 21.64
N THR A 222 -11.32 5.89 21.06
CA THR A 222 -11.16 7.15 21.78
C THR A 222 -12.03 8.23 21.16
N ALA A 223 -12.55 9.16 21.97
CA ALA A 223 -13.25 10.32 21.46
C ALA A 223 -12.26 11.37 20.97
N VAL A 224 -12.58 12.02 19.84
CA VAL A 224 -11.85 13.17 19.31
C VAL A 224 -12.70 14.40 19.53
N GLY A 225 -12.33 15.20 20.54
CA GLY A 225 -13.16 16.32 21.00
C GLY A 225 -14.22 15.91 22.03
N SER A 226 -15.33 16.64 22.08
CA SER A 226 -16.40 16.45 23.06
C SER A 226 -17.40 15.39 22.59
N LEU A 227 -17.81 14.53 23.51
CA LEU A 227 -18.97 13.66 23.33
C LEU A 227 -20.26 14.42 23.70
N PRO A 228 -21.44 13.91 23.27
CA PRO A 228 -22.73 14.40 23.73
C PRO A 228 -22.80 14.41 25.26
N ALA A 229 -23.32 15.49 25.80
CA ALA A 229 -23.32 15.75 27.25
C ALA A 229 -24.02 14.60 28.03
N GLY A 230 -23.32 14.04 29.02
CA GLY A 230 -23.77 12.91 29.82
C GLY A 230 -23.39 11.52 29.27
N LEU A 231 -22.66 11.45 28.13
CA LEU A 231 -22.16 10.19 27.55
C LEU A 231 -20.65 10.04 27.73
N THR A 232 -20.19 8.80 27.82
CA THR A 232 -18.78 8.40 27.85
C THR A 232 -18.52 7.27 26.88
N LEU A 233 -17.32 7.24 26.31
CA LEU A 233 -16.86 6.19 25.41
C LEU A 233 -15.72 5.40 26.10
N ALA A 234 -15.91 4.10 26.23
CA ALA A 234 -14.88 3.18 26.72
C ALA A 234 -13.98 2.70 25.59
N GLU A 235 -12.74 2.30 25.90
CA GLU A 235 -11.76 1.81 24.93
C GLU A 235 -12.26 0.62 24.11
N ASN A 236 -13.17 -0.19 24.62
CA ASN A 236 -13.79 -1.32 23.91
C ASN A 236 -14.92 -0.92 22.96
N GLY A 237 -15.10 0.38 22.70
CA GLY A 237 -16.13 0.91 21.78
C GLY A 237 -17.51 1.08 22.43
N LYS A 238 -17.69 0.83 23.74
CA LYS A 238 -18.98 1.01 24.42
C LYS A 238 -19.20 2.49 24.71
N LEU A 239 -20.20 3.08 24.03
CA LEU A 239 -20.73 4.42 24.31
C LEU A 239 -21.90 4.28 25.29
N SER A 240 -21.83 4.90 26.46
CA SER A 240 -22.84 4.75 27.50
C SER A 240 -22.98 5.99 28.39
N GLY A 241 -24.12 6.15 29.04
CA GLY A 241 -24.41 7.25 29.96
C GLY A 241 -25.88 7.68 29.94
N THR A 242 -26.15 8.88 30.40
CA THR A 242 -27.50 9.49 30.40
C THR A 242 -27.39 10.85 29.73
N PRO A 243 -27.85 11.00 28.46
CA PRO A 243 -27.74 12.29 27.76
C PRO A 243 -28.59 13.36 28.45
N THR A 244 -27.98 14.53 28.61
CA THR A 244 -28.64 15.66 29.28
C THR A 244 -29.21 16.69 28.28
N GLY A 245 -28.73 16.68 27.03
CA GLY A 245 -29.25 17.52 25.94
C GLY A 245 -30.34 16.82 25.11
N SER A 246 -30.92 17.54 24.16
CA SER A 246 -31.84 17.02 23.14
C SER A 246 -31.51 17.62 21.77
N GLY A 247 -31.87 16.90 20.69
CA GLY A 247 -31.55 17.30 19.31
C GLY A 247 -30.60 16.35 18.64
N GLU A 248 -29.95 16.78 17.56
CA GLU A 248 -28.93 16.03 16.86
C GLU A 248 -27.53 16.54 17.24
N GLU A 249 -26.70 15.67 17.78
CA GLU A 249 -25.32 15.98 18.16
C GLU A 249 -24.34 15.10 17.39
N SER A 250 -23.36 15.73 16.73
CA SER A 250 -22.31 15.03 16.00
C SER A 250 -21.02 15.00 16.83
N PHE A 251 -20.36 13.87 16.86
CA PHE A 251 -19.09 13.66 17.55
C PHE A 251 -18.18 12.74 16.75
N THR A 252 -16.88 12.93 16.90
CA THR A 252 -15.88 12.13 16.17
C THR A 252 -15.25 11.10 17.10
N VAL A 253 -15.12 9.90 16.60
CA VAL A 253 -14.46 8.78 17.28
C VAL A 253 -13.24 8.35 16.46
N ARG A 254 -12.15 8.07 17.15
CA ARG A 254 -10.96 7.42 16.60
C ARG A 254 -10.90 5.99 17.09
N VAL A 255 -10.54 5.08 16.19
CA VAL A 255 -10.10 3.73 16.54
C VAL A 255 -8.61 3.60 16.23
N ALA A 256 -7.86 2.92 17.10
CA ALA A 256 -6.49 2.47 16.86
C ALA A 256 -6.44 0.95 16.98
N ASP A 257 -5.59 0.30 16.19
CA ASP A 257 -5.27 -1.11 16.37
C ASP A 257 -3.98 -1.31 17.18
N GLY A 258 -3.65 -2.55 17.49
CA GLY A 258 -2.43 -2.88 18.25
C GLY A 258 -1.14 -2.64 17.47
N ALA A 259 -1.19 -2.57 16.14
CA ALA A 259 -0.07 -2.24 15.26
C ALA A 259 0.13 -0.73 15.10
N GLY A 260 -0.79 0.11 15.61
CA GLY A 260 -0.68 1.57 15.60
C GLY A 260 -1.41 2.24 14.44
N ALA A 261 -2.09 1.50 13.56
CA ALA A 261 -2.94 2.11 12.54
C ALA A 261 -4.12 2.84 13.20
N THR A 262 -4.56 3.98 12.65
CA THR A 262 -5.66 4.77 13.19
C THR A 262 -6.67 5.16 12.12
N ALA A 263 -7.95 5.11 12.47
CA ALA A 263 -9.03 5.60 11.62
C ALA A 263 -10.01 6.45 12.45
N GLN A 264 -10.71 7.36 11.79
CA GLN A 264 -11.67 8.24 12.45
C GLN A 264 -13.02 8.20 11.72
N ARG A 265 -14.09 8.37 12.49
CA ARG A 265 -15.43 8.52 11.94
C ARG A 265 -16.25 9.50 12.75
N THR A 266 -16.97 10.38 12.07
CA THR A 266 -17.97 11.26 12.70
C THR A 266 -19.31 10.52 12.70
N LEU A 267 -19.94 10.47 13.86
CA LEU A 267 -21.25 9.87 14.09
C LEU A 267 -22.21 10.97 14.55
N THR A 268 -23.47 10.81 14.22
CA THR A 268 -24.55 11.70 14.69
C THR A 268 -25.49 10.92 15.60
N LEU A 269 -25.72 11.41 16.80
CA LEU A 269 -26.69 10.87 17.74
C LEU A 269 -27.91 11.78 17.79
N LYS A 270 -29.06 11.21 17.47
CA LYS A 270 -30.35 11.88 17.70
C LYS A 270 -30.81 11.63 19.14
N ILE A 271 -31.03 12.69 19.91
CA ILE A 271 -31.52 12.63 21.29
C ILE A 271 -32.93 13.21 21.32
N ASN A 272 -33.89 12.34 21.52
CA ASN A 272 -35.30 12.72 21.65
C ASN A 272 -35.55 13.42 23.02
N PRO A 273 -36.36 14.47 23.08
CA PRO A 273 -36.72 15.06 24.35
C PRO A 273 -37.50 14.05 25.22
N THR A 274 -37.50 14.27 26.52
CA THR A 274 -38.37 13.50 27.46
C THR A 274 -39.84 13.83 27.13
N GLU A 275 -40.64 12.78 26.91
CA GLU A 275 -42.09 12.95 26.83
C GLU A 275 -42.58 13.47 28.17
N SER A 276 -43.27 14.59 28.15
CA SER A 276 -43.86 15.29 29.33
C SER A 276 -45.13 14.55 29.80
#